data_69305804bc04fb67f2fcc536299e5d23
#
_entry.id   69305804bc04fb67f2fcc536299e5d23
#
_cell.length_a   1.000
_cell.length_b   1.000
_cell.length_c   1.000
_cell.angle_alpha   90.00
_cell.angle_beta   90.00
_cell.angle_gamma   90.00
#
_symmetry.space_group_name_H-M   'P 1'
#
loop_
_entity.id
_entity.type
_entity.pdbx_description
1 polymer ?
#
loop_
_entity_poly.entity_id
_entity_poly.type
_entity_poly.pdbx_seq_one_letter_code
_entity_poly.pdbx_strand_id
1 'polypeptide(L)'
;SIVISKADEHAVPAGGALAVDRGQFGEDLTKTLANHPLIDFRRGEVQNIPQGIVVLASGPLTSPDLSADLQQFTGLEYLNFFDAASPIILGDSINKDIAFMASRYDKGEAAYLNCPMNKEQYLQFYTALCQSEQKELKDFEKETAKFFEACLPIEEMARRGEDTMRYGPLKPVGLSDPRTGERNYAVVQLRQEDKAGQLWNMVGFQTNLRWGEQKRVFQMIPGLEKAEFVRLGVMHRNTFLNAPQLMLPTLQFKQRKNLLVAGQLIGTEGDTAATAGGWLAGTNAARIALGKTPLILPNTTMMGALFEFISSVEPKHFQPMAPN
;
A
#
# COMPACT_ATOMS: atom_id res chain seq x y z
N SER A 1 -12.85 10.93 12.61
CA SER A 1 -13.28 10.10 11.47
C SER A 1 -13.55 8.69 11.94
N ILE A 2 -14.64 8.07 11.46
CA ILE A 2 -14.96 6.67 11.77
C ILE A 2 -13.80 5.71 11.46
N VAL A 3 -13.07 5.99 10.37
CA VAL A 3 -11.92 5.17 9.96
C VAL A 3 -10.81 5.23 11.02
N ILE A 4 -10.45 6.41 11.51
CA ILE A 4 -9.41 6.55 12.54
C ILE A 4 -9.84 5.92 13.86
N SER A 5 -11.09 6.16 14.30
CA SER A 5 -11.60 5.55 15.52
C SER A 5 -11.53 4.01 15.46
N LYS A 6 -11.93 3.42 14.34
CA LYS A 6 -11.86 1.97 14.14
C LYS A 6 -10.42 1.47 13.98
N ALA A 7 -9.53 2.27 13.39
CA ALA A 7 -8.12 1.93 13.31
C ALA A 7 -7.49 1.85 14.71
N ASP A 8 -7.80 2.79 15.60
CA ASP A 8 -7.33 2.77 17.00
C ASP A 8 -7.85 1.54 17.76
N GLU A 9 -9.14 1.17 17.55
CA GLU A 9 -9.74 -0.03 18.17
C GLU A 9 -9.07 -1.34 17.72
N HIS A 10 -8.58 -1.38 16.50
CA HIS A 10 -7.96 -2.56 15.87
C HIS A 10 -6.45 -2.43 15.66
N ALA A 11 -5.81 -1.50 16.37
CA ALA A 11 -4.36 -1.31 16.27
C ALA A 11 -3.58 -2.56 16.68
N VAL A 12 -2.48 -2.79 15.96
CA VAL A 12 -1.47 -3.81 16.26
C VAL A 12 -0.12 -3.15 16.48
N PRO A 13 0.83 -3.79 17.21
CA PRO A 13 2.14 -3.23 17.46
C PRO A 13 2.90 -2.89 16.17
N ALA A 14 3.27 -1.62 16.01
CA ALA A 14 4.01 -1.12 14.83
C ALA A 14 4.97 0.03 15.18
N GLY A 15 5.42 0.13 16.42
CA GLY A 15 6.28 1.22 16.88
C GLY A 15 5.59 2.58 16.78
N GLY A 16 6.17 3.50 16.03
CA GLY A 16 5.60 4.85 15.83
C GLY A 16 4.54 4.95 14.71
N ALA A 17 4.22 3.85 14.03
CA ALA A 17 3.21 3.84 12.96
C ALA A 17 1.86 3.30 13.48
N LEU A 18 0.77 3.70 12.85
CA LEU A 18 -0.55 3.08 13.05
C LEU A 18 -0.68 1.92 12.06
N ALA A 19 -0.68 0.70 12.57
CA ALA A 19 -1.03 -0.50 11.84
C ALA A 19 -2.25 -1.16 12.47
N VAL A 20 -3.02 -1.90 11.69
CA VAL A 20 -4.27 -2.50 12.14
C VAL A 20 -4.34 -3.99 11.80
N ASP A 21 -5.05 -4.75 12.63
CA ASP A 21 -5.56 -6.07 12.23
C ASP A 21 -6.56 -5.87 11.10
N ARG A 22 -6.11 -6.16 9.89
CA ARG A 22 -6.84 -5.86 8.65
C ARG A 22 -8.18 -6.57 8.58
N GLY A 23 -8.24 -7.80 9.07
CA GLY A 23 -9.47 -8.60 9.07
C GLY A 23 -10.53 -7.98 9.98
N GLN A 24 -10.20 -7.77 11.25
CA GLN A 24 -11.11 -7.21 12.24
C GLN A 24 -11.52 -5.77 11.91
N PHE A 25 -10.56 -4.94 11.50
CA PHE A 25 -10.82 -3.56 11.07
C PHE A 25 -11.81 -3.49 9.90
N GLY A 26 -11.58 -4.28 8.83
CA GLY A 26 -12.46 -4.30 7.66
C GLY A 26 -13.85 -4.85 7.97
N GLU A 27 -13.94 -5.88 8.81
CA GLU A 27 -15.21 -6.47 9.23
C GLU A 27 -16.04 -5.46 10.08
N ASP A 28 -15.41 -4.79 11.03
CA ASP A 28 -16.08 -3.84 11.90
C ASP A 28 -16.55 -2.58 11.15
N LEU A 29 -15.73 -2.04 10.25
CA LEU A 29 -16.16 -0.97 9.35
C LEU A 29 -17.36 -1.40 8.49
N THR A 30 -17.31 -2.60 7.92
CA THR A 30 -18.39 -3.14 7.10
C THR A 30 -19.68 -3.26 7.91
N LYS A 31 -19.61 -3.83 9.11
CA LYS A 31 -20.77 -3.94 10.02
C LYS A 31 -21.34 -2.57 10.39
N THR A 32 -20.47 -1.62 10.71
CA THR A 32 -20.87 -0.26 11.08
C THR A 32 -21.62 0.44 9.94
N LEU A 33 -21.13 0.32 8.71
CA LEU A 33 -21.78 0.92 7.54
C LEU A 33 -23.09 0.18 7.17
N ALA A 34 -23.09 -1.15 7.18
CA ALA A 34 -24.25 -1.95 6.82
C ALA A 34 -25.43 -1.77 7.80
N ASN A 35 -25.14 -1.50 9.07
CA ASN A 35 -26.17 -1.27 10.10
C ASN A 35 -26.58 0.20 10.25
N HIS A 36 -25.98 1.11 9.47
CA HIS A 36 -26.30 2.54 9.60
C HIS A 36 -27.68 2.84 8.99
N PRO A 37 -28.61 3.51 9.72
CA PRO A 37 -30.00 3.66 9.29
C PRO A 37 -30.19 4.52 8.03
N LEU A 38 -29.20 5.30 7.65
CA LEU A 38 -29.24 6.16 6.45
C LEU A 38 -28.44 5.57 5.26
N ILE A 39 -27.95 4.33 5.38
CA ILE A 39 -27.16 3.67 4.33
C ILE A 39 -27.91 2.43 3.85
N ASP A 40 -28.24 2.41 2.56
CA ASP A 40 -28.68 1.19 1.87
C ASP A 40 -27.45 0.47 1.31
N PHE A 41 -26.94 -0.50 2.07
CA PHE A 41 -25.72 -1.23 1.76
C PHE A 41 -26.00 -2.37 0.80
N ARG A 42 -25.59 -2.22 -0.46
CA ARG A 42 -25.78 -3.21 -1.53
C ARG A 42 -24.47 -3.85 -1.92
N ARG A 43 -24.46 -5.18 -1.99
CA ARG A 43 -23.34 -5.95 -2.55
C ARG A 43 -23.62 -6.26 -4.00
N GLY A 44 -22.59 -6.12 -4.83
CA GLY A 44 -22.64 -6.41 -6.25
C GLY A 44 -21.60 -5.63 -7.02
N GLU A 45 -21.36 -6.03 -8.25
CA GLU A 45 -20.51 -5.29 -9.17
C GLU A 45 -21.30 -4.13 -9.79
N VAL A 46 -20.70 -2.96 -9.79
CA VAL A 46 -21.20 -1.80 -10.53
C VAL A 46 -20.45 -1.72 -11.85
N GLN A 47 -21.13 -2.02 -12.95
CA GLN A 47 -20.53 -2.10 -14.29
C GLN A 47 -20.53 -0.77 -15.04
N ASN A 48 -21.44 0.15 -14.70
CA ASN A 48 -21.58 1.44 -15.36
C ASN A 48 -21.66 2.58 -14.32
N ILE A 49 -21.22 3.76 -14.70
CA ILE A 49 -21.30 4.97 -13.84
C ILE A 49 -22.76 5.31 -13.56
N PRO A 50 -23.22 5.26 -12.30
CA PRO A 50 -24.61 5.54 -11.97
C PRO A 50 -25.03 6.97 -12.31
N GLN A 51 -26.33 7.19 -12.43
CA GLN A 51 -26.91 8.52 -12.56
C GLN A 51 -27.03 9.20 -11.18
N GLY A 52 -27.23 10.53 -11.18
CA GLY A 52 -27.36 11.30 -9.95
C GLY A 52 -26.03 11.81 -9.40
N ILE A 53 -25.97 12.02 -8.09
CA ILE A 53 -24.74 12.41 -7.37
C ILE A 53 -23.99 11.12 -7.00
N VAL A 54 -22.78 10.97 -7.49
CA VAL A 54 -21.99 9.74 -7.39
C VAL A 54 -20.60 10.03 -6.85
N VAL A 55 -20.11 9.18 -5.97
CA VAL A 55 -18.69 9.10 -5.57
C VAL A 55 -18.15 7.75 -6.01
N LEU A 56 -17.22 7.73 -6.96
CA LEU A 56 -16.48 6.53 -7.34
C LEU A 56 -15.27 6.39 -6.43
N ALA A 57 -15.21 5.30 -5.67
CA ALA A 57 -14.11 4.97 -4.77
C ALA A 57 -13.72 3.49 -4.90
N SER A 58 -13.76 2.96 -6.13
CA SER A 58 -13.54 1.55 -6.45
C SER A 58 -12.07 1.11 -6.34
N GLY A 59 -11.15 2.07 -6.21
CA GLY A 59 -9.73 1.82 -6.02
C GLY A 59 -8.99 1.39 -7.30
N PRO A 60 -7.73 0.93 -7.14
CA PRO A 60 -6.82 0.68 -8.27
C PRO A 60 -7.14 -0.62 -9.02
N LEU A 61 -7.96 -1.49 -8.43
CA LEU A 61 -8.42 -2.75 -9.02
C LEU A 61 -9.89 -2.67 -9.46
N THR A 62 -10.30 -1.50 -9.97
CA THR A 62 -11.63 -1.30 -10.56
C THR A 62 -11.92 -2.37 -11.62
N SER A 63 -13.14 -2.92 -11.61
CA SER A 63 -13.54 -4.00 -12.51
C SER A 63 -13.40 -3.61 -13.99
N PRO A 64 -13.20 -4.58 -14.89
CA PRO A 64 -13.04 -4.30 -16.31
C PRO A 64 -14.21 -3.52 -16.91
N ASP A 65 -15.45 -3.86 -16.55
CA ASP A 65 -16.66 -3.24 -17.10
C ASP A 65 -16.77 -1.77 -16.67
N LEU A 66 -16.65 -1.48 -15.36
CA LEU A 66 -16.66 -0.10 -14.86
C LEU A 66 -15.46 0.70 -15.39
N SER A 67 -14.31 0.06 -15.57
CA SER A 67 -13.14 0.68 -16.18
C SER A 67 -13.41 1.07 -17.62
N ALA A 68 -14.02 0.19 -18.42
CA ALA A 68 -14.35 0.47 -19.80
C ALA A 68 -15.37 1.63 -19.92
N ASP A 69 -16.40 1.63 -19.07
CA ASP A 69 -17.40 2.72 -19.05
C ASP A 69 -16.78 4.06 -18.66
N LEU A 70 -15.88 4.04 -17.67
CA LEU A 70 -15.16 5.25 -17.23
C LEU A 70 -14.18 5.76 -18.29
N GLN A 71 -13.52 4.86 -19.03
CA GLN A 71 -12.66 5.21 -20.16
C GLN A 71 -13.49 5.83 -21.30
N GLN A 72 -14.64 5.25 -21.63
CA GLN A 72 -15.56 5.82 -22.61
C GLN A 72 -16.05 7.21 -22.18
N PHE A 73 -16.39 7.37 -20.90
CA PHE A 73 -16.86 8.65 -20.34
C PHE A 73 -15.78 9.74 -20.39
N THR A 74 -14.53 9.40 -20.08
CA THR A 74 -13.41 10.36 -20.01
C THR A 74 -12.79 10.63 -21.37
N GLY A 75 -12.87 9.69 -22.31
CA GLY A 75 -12.16 9.72 -23.59
C GLY A 75 -10.63 9.56 -23.45
N LEU A 76 -10.13 9.18 -22.27
CA LEU A 76 -8.71 9.05 -21.98
C LEU A 76 -8.35 7.62 -21.59
N GLU A 77 -7.16 7.18 -21.99
CA GLU A 77 -6.59 5.94 -21.50
C GLU A 77 -6.18 6.07 -20.02
N TYR A 78 -6.28 4.95 -19.31
CA TYR A 78 -5.77 4.87 -17.94
C TYR A 78 -4.25 4.96 -17.89
N LEU A 79 -3.76 5.59 -16.83
CA LEU A 79 -2.39 5.45 -16.41
C LEU A 79 -2.27 4.21 -15.51
N ASN A 80 -1.13 3.57 -15.56
CA ASN A 80 -0.88 2.38 -14.78
C ASN A 80 0.48 2.48 -14.08
N PHE A 81 0.58 1.86 -12.92
CA PHE A 81 1.84 1.57 -12.25
C PHE A 81 1.76 0.17 -11.65
N PHE A 82 2.93 -0.40 -11.36
CA PHE A 82 2.99 -1.69 -10.71
C PHE A 82 3.30 -1.51 -9.24
N ASP A 83 2.48 -2.15 -8.42
CA ASP A 83 2.65 -2.30 -6.98
C ASP A 83 2.80 -3.77 -6.65
N ALA A 84 3.59 -4.08 -5.63
CA ALA A 84 3.83 -5.45 -5.21
C ALA A 84 3.53 -5.61 -3.71
N ALA A 85 2.88 -6.70 -3.37
CA ALA A 85 2.63 -7.05 -1.98
C ALA A 85 3.77 -7.92 -1.43
N SER A 86 4.12 -7.69 -0.17
CA SER A 86 5.09 -8.50 0.58
C SER A 86 4.47 -9.82 1.05
N PRO A 87 5.29 -10.87 1.26
CA PRO A 87 4.84 -12.12 1.85
C PRO A 87 4.40 -11.97 3.32
N ILE A 88 3.50 -12.86 3.74
CA ILE A 88 3.07 -13.02 5.14
C ILE A 88 3.49 -14.41 5.62
N ILE A 89 4.11 -14.47 6.79
CA ILE A 89 4.68 -15.65 7.42
C ILE A 89 3.88 -15.99 8.67
N LEU A 90 3.73 -17.29 8.94
CA LEU A 90 3.18 -17.80 10.18
C LEU A 90 4.19 -17.62 11.34
N GLY A 91 3.79 -16.96 12.42
CA GLY A 91 4.66 -16.60 13.54
C GLY A 91 5.32 -17.77 14.25
N ASP A 92 4.63 -18.91 14.33
CA ASP A 92 5.15 -20.13 14.95
C ASP A 92 6.24 -20.82 14.10
N SER A 93 6.35 -20.49 12.83
CA SER A 93 7.40 -20.99 11.93
C SER A 93 8.69 -20.17 11.96
N ILE A 94 8.70 -19.04 12.70
CA ILE A 94 9.87 -18.17 12.85
C ILE A 94 10.73 -18.64 14.02
N ASN A 95 12.02 -18.83 13.80
CA ASN A 95 12.95 -19.17 14.86
C ASN A 95 13.27 -17.96 15.74
N LYS A 96 12.61 -17.87 16.90
CA LYS A 96 12.76 -16.78 17.88
C LYS A 96 14.06 -16.85 18.69
N ASP A 97 14.84 -17.92 18.57
CA ASP A 97 16.20 -17.99 19.15
C ASP A 97 17.18 -17.15 18.31
N ILE A 98 16.91 -17.00 17.03
CA ILE A 98 17.69 -16.18 16.09
C ILE A 98 17.08 -14.78 15.97
N ALA A 99 15.79 -14.70 15.62
CA ALA A 99 15.08 -13.43 15.50
C ALA A 99 14.85 -12.78 16.87
N PHE A 100 14.91 -11.46 16.95
CA PHE A 100 14.75 -10.71 18.20
C PHE A 100 13.73 -9.57 18.05
N MET A 101 13.03 -9.26 19.14
CA MET A 101 12.09 -8.14 19.21
C MET A 101 12.83 -6.83 19.49
N ALA A 102 12.70 -5.84 18.61
CA ALA A 102 13.19 -4.49 18.82
C ALA A 102 12.47 -3.49 17.91
N SER A 103 12.47 -2.25 18.33
CA SER A 103 12.10 -1.11 17.49
C SER A 103 13.34 -0.25 17.21
N ARG A 104 13.38 0.37 16.04
CA ARG A 104 14.53 1.15 15.60
C ARG A 104 14.77 2.35 16.52
N TYR A 105 16.01 2.51 17.00
CA TYR A 105 16.42 3.55 17.96
C TYR A 105 15.68 3.48 19.29
N ASP A 106 15.19 2.30 19.67
CA ASP A 106 14.40 2.07 20.90
C ASP A 106 13.20 3.03 21.02
N LYS A 107 12.64 3.44 19.88
CA LYS A 107 11.47 4.32 19.84
C LYS A 107 10.19 3.50 20.00
N GLY A 108 9.49 3.73 21.10
CA GLY A 108 8.23 3.05 21.42
C GLY A 108 8.46 1.60 21.85
N GLU A 109 7.43 0.78 21.70
CA GLU A 109 7.48 -0.63 22.01
C GLU A 109 8.36 -1.41 21.02
N ALA A 110 8.95 -2.52 21.48
CA ALA A 110 9.68 -3.46 20.63
C ALA A 110 8.69 -4.23 19.72
N ALA A 111 8.24 -3.58 18.65
CA ALA A 111 7.09 -3.98 17.84
C ALA A 111 7.46 -4.83 16.61
N TYR A 112 8.76 -4.93 16.28
CA TYR A 112 9.21 -5.67 15.10
C TYR A 112 10.04 -6.87 15.51
N LEU A 113 9.81 -8.00 14.84
CA LEU A 113 10.69 -9.14 14.90
C LEU A 113 11.79 -8.96 13.86
N ASN A 114 13.04 -9.00 14.27
CA ASN A 114 14.20 -8.66 13.48
C ASN A 114 15.05 -9.91 13.21
N CYS A 115 15.28 -10.24 11.96
CA CYS A 115 16.10 -11.35 11.51
C CYS A 115 17.48 -10.82 11.10
N PRO A 116 18.54 -11.06 11.92
CA PRO A 116 19.86 -10.51 11.67
C PRO A 116 20.61 -11.31 10.60
N MET A 117 21.43 -10.64 9.82
CA MET A 117 22.39 -11.27 8.89
C MET A 117 23.80 -10.71 9.13
N ASN A 118 24.79 -11.59 9.15
CA ASN A 118 26.19 -11.21 8.97
C ASN A 118 26.49 -10.94 7.48
N LYS A 119 27.71 -10.51 7.17
CA LYS A 119 28.10 -10.15 5.80
C LYS A 119 28.01 -11.34 4.84
N GLU A 120 28.47 -12.50 5.23
CA GLU A 120 28.47 -13.70 4.39
C GLU A 120 27.04 -14.14 4.05
N GLN A 121 26.17 -14.23 5.05
CA GLN A 121 24.75 -14.56 4.90
C GLN A 121 24.03 -13.56 3.98
N TYR A 122 24.32 -12.28 4.15
CA TYR A 122 23.76 -11.24 3.29
C TYR A 122 24.21 -11.39 1.84
N LEU A 123 25.50 -11.63 1.57
CA LEU A 123 26.02 -11.79 0.22
C LEU A 123 25.46 -13.05 -0.47
N GLN A 124 25.30 -14.14 0.27
CA GLN A 124 24.64 -15.34 -0.24
C GLN A 124 23.17 -15.06 -0.61
N PHE A 125 22.43 -14.41 0.29
CA PHE A 125 21.05 -13.97 0.04
C PHE A 125 20.96 -13.02 -1.16
N TYR A 126 21.80 -11.99 -1.20
CA TYR A 126 21.85 -11.02 -2.30
C TYR A 126 22.09 -11.68 -3.67
N THR A 127 23.07 -12.58 -3.72
CA THR A 127 23.39 -13.33 -4.94
C THR A 127 22.22 -14.19 -5.39
N ALA A 128 21.60 -14.93 -4.47
CA ALA A 128 20.44 -15.76 -4.76
C ALA A 128 19.26 -14.93 -5.24
N LEU A 129 19.04 -13.75 -4.65
CA LEU A 129 17.97 -12.82 -5.04
C LEU A 129 18.18 -12.26 -6.44
N CYS A 130 19.41 -11.85 -6.77
CA CYS A 130 19.75 -11.35 -8.12
C CYS A 130 19.59 -12.42 -9.22
N GLN A 131 19.80 -13.68 -8.89
CA GLN A 131 19.71 -14.82 -9.82
C GLN A 131 18.32 -15.44 -9.89
N SER A 132 17.37 -14.98 -9.06
CA SER A 132 16.04 -15.55 -8.95
C SER A 132 15.18 -15.29 -10.16
N GLU A 133 14.35 -16.28 -10.50
CA GLU A 133 13.37 -16.17 -11.58
C GLU A 133 12.19 -15.30 -11.16
N GLN A 134 11.87 -14.34 -12.02
CA GLN A 134 10.67 -13.51 -11.89
C GLN A 134 9.52 -14.10 -12.70
N LYS A 135 8.29 -13.70 -12.33
CA LYS A 135 7.15 -13.90 -13.22
C LYS A 135 7.33 -13.02 -14.45
N GLU A 136 7.09 -13.60 -15.62
CA GLU A 136 7.10 -12.83 -16.86
C GLU A 136 5.98 -11.79 -16.85
N LEU A 137 6.35 -10.52 -17.05
CA LEU A 137 5.41 -9.48 -17.39
C LEU A 137 4.94 -9.71 -18.83
N LYS A 138 3.66 -9.49 -19.10
CA LYS A 138 3.14 -9.51 -20.47
C LYS A 138 3.84 -8.43 -21.32
N ASP A 139 3.97 -8.64 -22.62
CA ASP A 139 4.81 -7.76 -23.47
C ASP A 139 4.38 -6.28 -23.41
N PHE A 140 3.10 -6.00 -23.36
CA PHE A 140 2.59 -4.64 -23.17
C PHE A 140 2.89 -4.04 -21.78
N GLU A 141 3.19 -4.87 -20.78
CA GLU A 141 3.57 -4.47 -19.43
C GLU A 141 5.06 -4.14 -19.35
N LYS A 142 5.90 -4.79 -20.17
CA LYS A 142 7.37 -4.55 -20.20
C LYS A 142 7.71 -3.14 -20.68
N GLU A 143 6.98 -2.62 -21.69
CA GLU A 143 7.23 -1.29 -22.25
C GLU A 143 6.78 -0.15 -21.33
N THR A 144 5.83 -0.42 -20.42
CA THR A 144 5.21 0.58 -19.55
C THR A 144 5.49 0.35 -18.06
N ALA A 145 6.29 -0.65 -17.70
CA ALA A 145 6.56 -1.02 -16.31
C ALA A 145 7.26 0.12 -15.55
N LYS A 146 6.47 1.06 -15.05
CA LYS A 146 6.91 2.03 -14.04
C LYS A 146 6.54 1.46 -12.68
N PHE A 147 7.55 1.07 -11.91
CA PHE A 147 7.35 0.75 -10.50
C PHE A 147 7.17 2.04 -9.72
N PHE A 148 6.25 2.01 -8.76
CA PHE A 148 6.19 3.07 -7.77
C PHE A 148 7.43 2.94 -6.85
N GLU A 149 8.26 3.98 -6.76
CA GLU A 149 9.54 3.92 -6.05
C GLU A 149 9.40 3.50 -4.58
N ALA A 150 8.30 3.88 -3.91
CA ALA A 150 8.04 3.49 -2.53
C ALA A 150 7.68 1.98 -2.37
N CYS A 151 7.29 1.30 -3.47
CA CYS A 151 6.91 -0.12 -3.49
C CYS A 151 7.79 -0.92 -4.46
N LEU A 152 9.04 -0.49 -4.67
CA LEU A 152 9.98 -1.16 -5.57
C LEU A 152 10.21 -2.60 -5.12
N PRO A 153 10.09 -3.60 -6.02
CA PRO A 153 10.38 -4.99 -5.69
C PRO A 153 11.78 -5.18 -5.14
N ILE A 154 11.93 -6.06 -4.13
CA ILE A 154 13.21 -6.28 -3.44
C ILE A 154 14.31 -6.76 -4.39
N GLU A 155 13.98 -7.59 -5.37
CA GLU A 155 14.90 -8.05 -6.40
C GLU A 155 15.35 -6.92 -7.35
N GLU A 156 14.53 -5.92 -7.58
CA GLU A 156 14.92 -4.73 -8.36
C GLU A 156 15.84 -3.83 -7.55
N MET A 157 15.60 -3.70 -6.23
CA MET A 157 16.54 -3.01 -5.34
C MET A 157 17.91 -3.71 -5.32
N ALA A 158 17.93 -5.05 -5.28
CA ALA A 158 19.15 -5.81 -5.33
C ALA A 158 19.94 -5.57 -6.63
N ARG A 159 19.27 -5.52 -7.78
CA ARG A 159 19.92 -5.24 -9.08
C ARG A 159 20.50 -3.84 -9.20
N ARG A 160 19.99 -2.88 -8.43
CA ARG A 160 20.54 -1.51 -8.39
C ARG A 160 21.90 -1.42 -7.68
N GLY A 161 22.27 -2.43 -6.91
CA GLY A 161 23.57 -2.53 -6.26
C GLY A 161 23.54 -3.29 -4.94
N GLU A 162 24.68 -3.87 -4.57
CA GLU A 162 24.84 -4.71 -3.38
C GLU A 162 24.38 -4.01 -2.09
N ASP A 163 24.66 -2.73 -1.93
CA ASP A 163 24.34 -2.00 -0.72
C ASP A 163 22.94 -1.36 -0.73
N THR A 164 22.21 -1.36 -1.86
CA THR A 164 20.93 -0.66 -1.99
C THR A 164 19.93 -1.10 -0.91
N MET A 165 19.79 -2.41 -0.69
CA MET A 165 18.88 -2.94 0.34
C MET A 165 19.32 -2.58 1.76
N ARG A 166 20.64 -2.47 2.02
CA ARG A 166 21.20 -2.10 3.34
C ARG A 166 21.02 -0.62 3.68
N TYR A 167 20.83 0.24 2.69
CA TYR A 167 20.39 1.64 2.88
C TYR A 167 18.87 1.80 2.82
N GLY A 168 18.16 0.74 2.45
CA GLY A 168 16.72 0.63 2.34
C GLY A 168 16.09 -0.30 3.39
N PRO A 169 15.30 -1.30 2.97
CA PRO A 169 14.51 -2.15 3.86
C PRO A 169 15.32 -3.01 4.82
N LEU A 170 16.56 -3.38 4.47
CA LEU A 170 17.43 -4.20 5.32
C LEU A 170 18.44 -3.38 6.12
N LYS A 171 18.20 -2.09 6.30
CA LYS A 171 19.08 -1.18 7.02
C LYS A 171 19.30 -1.65 8.45
N PRO A 172 20.56 -1.88 8.91
CA PRO A 172 20.84 -2.34 10.28
C PRO A 172 20.90 -1.22 11.31
N VAL A 173 21.04 0.03 10.86
CA VAL A 173 21.27 1.19 11.74
C VAL A 173 20.08 1.43 12.67
N GLY A 174 20.35 1.61 13.96
CA GLY A 174 19.34 1.82 14.99
C GLY A 174 18.72 0.51 15.51
N LEU A 175 19.23 -0.65 15.09
CA LEU A 175 18.85 -1.97 15.59
C LEU A 175 20.08 -2.68 16.15
N SER A 176 19.99 -3.14 17.39
CA SER A 176 20.97 -4.00 18.03
C SER A 176 20.24 -5.18 18.64
N ASP A 177 20.83 -6.36 18.59
CA ASP A 177 20.27 -7.51 19.28
C ASP A 177 20.36 -7.27 20.80
N PRO A 178 19.23 -7.19 21.52
CA PRO A 178 19.23 -6.89 22.95
C PRO A 178 19.92 -7.97 23.80
N ARG A 179 20.13 -9.18 23.24
CA ARG A 179 20.80 -10.30 23.90
C ARG A 179 22.33 -10.21 23.86
N THR A 180 22.87 -9.65 22.77
CA THR A 180 24.32 -9.60 22.52
C THR A 180 24.88 -8.18 22.46
N GLY A 181 24.04 -7.19 22.17
CA GLY A 181 24.45 -5.81 21.89
C GLY A 181 25.14 -5.63 20.54
N GLU A 182 25.27 -6.68 19.74
CA GLU A 182 26.00 -6.66 18.48
C GLU A 182 25.22 -5.89 17.38
N ARG A 183 25.99 -5.27 16.49
CA ARG A 183 25.47 -4.67 15.26
C ARG A 183 25.57 -5.66 14.11
N ASN A 184 24.45 -5.89 13.45
CA ASN A 184 24.37 -6.78 12.33
C ASN A 184 24.78 -6.09 11.01
N TYR A 185 25.16 -6.86 10.00
CA TYR A 185 25.48 -6.33 8.67
C TYR A 185 24.22 -5.89 7.90
N ALA A 186 23.15 -6.67 8.02
CA ALA A 186 21.82 -6.36 7.52
C ALA A 186 20.75 -6.93 8.46
N VAL A 187 19.54 -6.42 8.44
CA VAL A 187 18.42 -6.88 9.27
C VAL A 187 17.14 -6.88 8.46
N VAL A 188 16.47 -8.03 8.41
CA VAL A 188 15.11 -8.13 7.87
C VAL A 188 14.13 -7.89 9.01
N GLN A 189 13.19 -6.96 8.82
CA GLN A 189 12.15 -6.65 9.80
C GLN A 189 10.84 -7.33 9.41
N LEU A 190 10.20 -7.94 10.40
CA LEU A 190 8.86 -8.49 10.27
C LEU A 190 7.91 -7.68 11.14
N ARG A 191 6.77 -7.29 10.59
CA ARG A 191 5.73 -6.54 11.28
C ARG A 191 4.52 -7.43 11.52
N GLN A 192 3.96 -7.35 12.70
CA GLN A 192 2.74 -8.05 13.07
C GLN A 192 1.54 -7.59 12.21
N GLU A 193 0.74 -8.54 11.73
CA GLU A 193 -0.42 -8.29 10.86
C GLU A 193 -1.76 -8.49 11.60
N ASP A 194 -1.77 -9.22 12.70
CA ASP A 194 -2.96 -9.52 13.50
C ASP A 194 -2.72 -9.30 15.00
N LYS A 195 -3.80 -9.10 15.77
CA LYS A 195 -3.69 -8.90 17.22
C LYS A 195 -3.13 -10.10 17.98
N ALA A 196 -3.31 -11.29 17.45
CA ALA A 196 -2.83 -12.53 18.08
C ALA A 196 -1.33 -12.77 17.89
N GLY A 197 -0.66 -11.99 17.02
CA GLY A 197 0.76 -12.19 16.69
C GLY A 197 1.04 -13.47 15.93
N GLN A 198 0.03 -14.00 15.23
CA GLN A 198 0.17 -15.22 14.45
C GLN A 198 0.71 -14.98 13.05
N LEU A 199 0.48 -13.79 12.50
CA LEU A 199 0.83 -13.42 11.14
C LEU A 199 1.85 -12.28 11.15
N TRP A 200 2.89 -12.43 10.33
CA TRP A 200 3.99 -11.47 10.24
C TRP A 200 4.30 -11.10 8.79
N ASN A 201 4.27 -9.84 8.48
CA ASN A 201 4.58 -9.29 7.16
C ASN A 201 6.08 -9.01 7.04
N MET A 202 6.69 -9.40 5.93
CA MET A 202 8.08 -9.08 5.61
C MET A 202 8.17 -7.63 5.11
N VAL A 203 8.67 -6.73 5.96
CA VAL A 203 8.72 -5.29 5.65
C VAL A 203 9.70 -5.01 4.50
N GLY A 204 9.20 -4.37 3.43
CA GLY A 204 10.01 -4.01 2.28
C GLY A 204 10.34 -5.18 1.33
N PHE A 205 9.67 -6.31 1.47
CA PHE A 205 9.81 -7.50 0.62
C PHE A 205 8.73 -7.60 -0.47
N GLN A 206 8.27 -6.47 -0.97
CA GLN A 206 7.46 -6.48 -2.19
C GLN A 206 8.24 -7.20 -3.29
N THR A 207 7.57 -8.09 -4.04
CA THR A 207 8.30 -8.95 -4.98
C THR A 207 7.45 -9.44 -6.15
N ASN A 208 8.11 -9.60 -7.31
CA ASN A 208 7.58 -10.28 -8.49
C ASN A 208 8.22 -11.66 -8.73
N LEU A 209 8.97 -12.17 -7.77
CA LEU A 209 9.57 -13.50 -7.88
C LEU A 209 8.51 -14.58 -8.05
N ARG A 210 8.84 -15.65 -8.78
CA ARG A 210 8.02 -16.86 -8.81
C ARG A 210 7.87 -17.45 -7.41
N TRP A 211 6.74 -18.04 -7.11
CA TRP A 211 6.42 -18.54 -5.76
C TRP A 211 7.46 -19.53 -5.20
N GLY A 212 8.01 -20.40 -6.05
CA GLY A 212 9.10 -21.31 -5.66
C GLY A 212 10.37 -20.56 -5.27
N GLU A 213 10.71 -19.52 -6.01
CA GLU A 213 11.87 -18.66 -5.74
C GLU A 213 11.70 -17.85 -4.45
N GLN A 214 10.50 -17.33 -4.19
CA GLN A 214 10.23 -16.65 -2.92
C GLN A 214 10.52 -17.54 -1.73
N LYS A 215 10.03 -18.78 -1.74
CA LYS A 215 10.31 -19.75 -0.66
C LYS A 215 11.80 -20.04 -0.57
N ARG A 216 12.44 -20.42 -1.68
CA ARG A 216 13.87 -20.77 -1.72
C ARG A 216 14.76 -19.66 -1.19
N VAL A 217 14.54 -18.43 -1.63
CA VAL A 217 15.41 -17.29 -1.30
C VAL A 217 15.11 -16.72 0.07
N PHE A 218 13.84 -16.56 0.44
CA PHE A 218 13.50 -15.95 1.71
C PHE A 218 13.76 -16.88 2.90
N GLN A 219 13.74 -18.20 2.70
CA GLN A 219 14.18 -19.18 3.70
C GLN A 219 15.72 -19.21 3.91
N MET A 220 16.51 -18.51 3.11
CA MET A 220 17.94 -18.29 3.38
C MET A 220 18.20 -17.26 4.49
N ILE A 221 17.19 -16.48 4.87
CA ILE A 221 17.30 -15.47 5.92
C ILE A 221 17.34 -16.17 7.28
N PRO A 222 18.36 -15.90 8.13
CA PRO A 222 18.46 -16.49 9.46
C PRO A 222 17.20 -16.24 10.30
N GLY A 223 16.68 -17.30 10.88
CA GLY A 223 15.41 -17.30 11.59
C GLY A 223 14.19 -17.61 10.74
N LEU A 224 14.33 -17.66 9.40
CA LEU A 224 13.26 -17.98 8.45
C LEU A 224 13.49 -19.30 7.70
N GLU A 225 14.44 -20.12 8.10
CA GLU A 225 14.82 -21.37 7.40
C GLU A 225 13.64 -22.36 7.27
N LYS A 226 12.72 -22.31 8.22
CA LYS A 226 11.50 -23.13 8.24
C LYS A 226 10.21 -22.30 8.09
N ALA A 227 10.35 -21.07 7.59
CA ALA A 227 9.20 -20.16 7.48
C ALA A 227 8.08 -20.73 6.62
N GLU A 228 6.86 -20.70 7.16
CA GLU A 228 5.63 -21.06 6.46
C GLU A 228 4.97 -19.79 5.94
N PHE A 229 4.87 -19.68 4.62
CA PHE A 229 4.26 -18.53 3.96
C PHE A 229 2.75 -18.73 3.84
N VAL A 230 1.98 -17.99 4.64
CA VAL A 230 0.52 -17.96 4.57
C VAL A 230 0.06 -17.26 3.30
N ARG A 231 0.80 -16.23 2.88
CA ARG A 231 0.61 -15.55 1.62
C ARG A 231 1.98 -15.24 1.01
N LEU A 232 2.14 -15.55 -0.25
CA LEU A 232 3.32 -15.16 -1.03
C LEU A 232 3.13 -13.75 -1.62
N GLY A 233 4.24 -13.10 -1.90
CA GLY A 233 4.25 -11.81 -2.58
C GLY A 233 3.64 -11.92 -3.99
N VAL A 234 2.94 -10.89 -4.39
CA VAL A 234 2.32 -10.78 -5.71
C VAL A 234 2.45 -9.35 -6.22
N MET A 235 2.59 -9.23 -7.53
CA MET A 235 2.54 -7.94 -8.21
C MET A 235 1.13 -7.67 -8.72
N HIS A 236 0.67 -6.45 -8.54
CA HIS A 236 -0.60 -5.94 -9.06
C HIS A 236 -0.34 -4.80 -10.03
N ARG A 237 -1.10 -4.79 -11.11
CA ARG A 237 -1.18 -3.63 -11.99
C ARG A 237 -2.28 -2.72 -11.47
N ASN A 238 -1.89 -1.61 -10.88
CA ASN A 238 -2.81 -0.59 -10.38
C ASN A 238 -3.16 0.38 -11.50
N THR A 239 -4.44 0.70 -11.58
CA THR A 239 -5.00 1.61 -12.58
C THR A 239 -5.40 2.91 -11.91
N PHE A 240 -5.09 4.05 -12.53
CA PHE A 240 -5.53 5.35 -12.06
C PHE A 240 -5.82 6.30 -13.23
N LEU A 241 -6.61 7.31 -12.94
CA LEU A 241 -6.99 8.35 -13.91
C LEU A 241 -5.91 9.42 -14.03
N ASN A 242 -5.78 10.04 -15.18
CA ASN A 242 -5.01 11.28 -15.32
C ASN A 242 -5.80 12.44 -14.68
N ALA A 243 -5.79 12.48 -13.35
CA ALA A 243 -6.60 13.38 -12.56
C ALA A 243 -6.41 14.87 -12.91
N PRO A 244 -5.19 15.38 -13.21
CA PRO A 244 -5.00 16.78 -13.60
C PRO A 244 -5.81 17.19 -14.84
N GLN A 245 -6.04 16.28 -15.78
CA GLN A 245 -6.87 16.56 -16.95
C GLN A 245 -8.36 16.52 -16.61
N LEU A 246 -8.78 15.67 -15.70
CA LEU A 246 -10.17 15.29 -15.49
C LEU A 246 -10.83 15.95 -14.28
N MET A 247 -10.05 16.27 -13.22
CA MET A 247 -10.58 16.59 -11.91
C MET A 247 -10.42 18.07 -11.54
N LEU A 248 -11.30 18.52 -10.66
CA LEU A 248 -11.17 19.77 -9.91
C LEU A 248 -10.59 19.51 -8.52
N PRO A 249 -10.05 20.52 -7.81
CA PRO A 249 -9.60 20.38 -6.43
C PRO A 249 -10.68 19.92 -5.44
N THR A 250 -11.95 20.02 -5.84
CA THR A 250 -13.12 19.52 -5.11
C THR A 250 -13.37 18.03 -5.29
N LEU A 251 -12.53 17.33 -6.07
CA LEU A 251 -12.65 15.94 -6.50
C LEU A 251 -13.86 15.66 -7.41
N GLN A 252 -14.44 16.70 -8.01
CA GLN A 252 -15.46 16.59 -9.05
C GLN A 252 -14.82 16.40 -10.43
N PHE A 253 -15.45 15.62 -11.31
CA PHE A 253 -15.09 15.66 -12.72
C PHE A 253 -15.39 17.04 -13.34
N LYS A 254 -14.47 17.53 -14.17
CA LYS A 254 -14.65 18.78 -14.92
C LYS A 254 -15.88 18.73 -15.83
N GLN A 255 -16.14 17.57 -16.45
CA GLN A 255 -17.23 17.36 -17.42
C GLN A 255 -18.59 17.11 -16.73
N ARG A 256 -18.62 16.49 -15.53
CA ARG A 256 -19.85 16.13 -14.82
C ARG A 256 -19.70 16.46 -13.32
N LYS A 257 -20.27 17.61 -12.93
CA LYS A 257 -20.07 18.17 -11.57
C LYS A 257 -20.70 17.36 -10.42
N ASN A 258 -21.66 16.49 -10.71
CA ASN A 258 -22.27 15.58 -9.74
C ASN A 258 -21.60 14.19 -9.71
N LEU A 259 -20.48 14.01 -10.43
CA LEU A 259 -19.63 12.83 -10.36
C LEU A 259 -18.31 13.22 -9.70
N LEU A 260 -17.99 12.55 -8.58
CA LEU A 260 -16.78 12.73 -7.82
C LEU A 260 -15.99 11.41 -7.81
N VAL A 261 -14.68 11.50 -7.62
CA VAL A 261 -13.81 10.31 -7.50
C VAL A 261 -12.89 10.48 -6.33
N ALA A 262 -12.58 9.38 -5.64
CA ALA A 262 -11.72 9.36 -4.47
C ALA A 262 -10.79 8.13 -4.45
N GLY A 263 -9.79 8.20 -3.58
CA GLY A 263 -8.86 7.11 -3.33
C GLY A 263 -7.82 6.94 -4.42
N GLN A 264 -7.23 5.76 -4.50
CA GLN A 264 -6.12 5.48 -5.41
C GLN A 264 -6.48 5.65 -6.90
N LEU A 265 -7.77 5.58 -7.24
CA LEU A 265 -8.23 5.79 -8.62
C LEU A 265 -7.89 7.19 -9.17
N ILE A 266 -7.70 8.20 -8.33
CA ILE A 266 -7.25 9.55 -8.72
C ILE A 266 -5.76 9.79 -8.50
N GLY A 267 -4.98 8.75 -8.26
CA GLY A 267 -3.53 8.86 -8.06
C GLY A 267 -3.12 9.28 -6.65
N THR A 268 -3.98 9.09 -5.64
CA THR A 268 -3.54 9.22 -4.23
C THR A 268 -3.00 7.88 -3.74
N GLU A 269 -1.82 7.89 -3.12
CA GLU A 269 -1.20 6.69 -2.57
C GLU A 269 -1.26 6.65 -1.04
N GLY A 270 -1.48 5.43 -0.52
CA GLY A 270 -1.59 5.13 0.89
C GLY A 270 -3.00 5.31 1.48
N ASP A 271 -3.27 4.54 2.54
CA ASP A 271 -4.59 4.45 3.17
C ASP A 271 -5.07 5.80 3.73
N THR A 272 -4.16 6.61 4.26
CA THR A 272 -4.45 7.95 4.78
C THR A 272 -4.90 8.90 3.67
N ALA A 273 -4.19 8.91 2.53
CA ALA A 273 -4.54 9.74 1.38
C ALA A 273 -5.87 9.31 0.75
N ALA A 274 -6.08 8.00 0.60
CA ALA A 274 -7.34 7.44 0.09
C ALA A 274 -8.53 7.80 1.01
N THR A 275 -8.35 7.67 2.33
CA THR A 275 -9.35 8.06 3.34
C THR A 275 -9.67 9.55 3.28
N ALA A 276 -8.64 10.41 3.15
CA ALA A 276 -8.80 11.86 3.02
C ALA A 276 -9.59 12.22 1.75
N GLY A 277 -9.29 11.56 0.63
CA GLY A 277 -10.03 11.70 -0.62
C GLY A 277 -11.50 11.28 -0.48
N GLY A 278 -11.76 10.16 0.17
CA GLY A 278 -13.10 9.69 0.47
C GLY A 278 -13.89 10.68 1.33
N TRP A 279 -13.26 11.23 2.36
CA TRP A 279 -13.87 12.25 3.20
C TRP A 279 -14.23 13.53 2.43
N LEU A 280 -13.31 14.05 1.61
CA LEU A 280 -13.57 15.27 0.83
C LEU A 280 -14.64 15.04 -0.23
N ALA A 281 -14.55 13.95 -0.99
CA ALA A 281 -15.53 13.62 -2.04
C ALA A 281 -16.92 13.38 -1.43
N GLY A 282 -17.03 12.63 -0.34
CA GLY A 282 -18.29 12.41 0.37
C GLY A 282 -18.89 13.70 0.94
N THR A 283 -18.06 14.54 1.56
CA THR A 283 -18.49 15.87 2.05
C THR A 283 -19.01 16.73 0.89
N ASN A 284 -18.30 16.76 -0.24
CA ASN A 284 -18.71 17.55 -1.39
C ASN A 284 -19.95 16.97 -2.08
N ALA A 285 -20.11 15.66 -2.15
CA ALA A 285 -21.35 15.04 -2.62
C ALA A 285 -22.57 15.45 -1.77
N ALA A 286 -22.43 15.44 -0.44
CA ALA A 286 -23.47 15.90 0.46
C ALA A 286 -23.77 17.41 0.28
N ARG A 287 -22.74 18.24 0.13
CA ARG A 287 -22.91 19.68 -0.13
C ARG A 287 -23.65 19.94 -1.44
N ILE A 288 -23.31 19.19 -2.50
CA ILE A 288 -24.05 19.27 -3.79
C ILE A 288 -25.52 18.89 -3.59
N ALA A 289 -25.82 17.81 -2.89
CA ALA A 289 -27.19 17.38 -2.59
C ALA A 289 -28.00 18.45 -1.83
N LEU A 290 -27.32 19.24 -0.99
CA LEU A 290 -27.92 20.34 -0.23
C LEU A 290 -27.88 21.69 -0.95
N GLY A 291 -27.49 21.73 -2.24
CA GLY A 291 -27.38 22.98 -3.01
C GLY A 291 -26.26 23.91 -2.52
N LYS A 292 -25.28 23.41 -1.77
CA LYS A 292 -24.15 24.18 -1.23
C LYS A 292 -22.94 24.11 -2.14
N THR A 293 -22.13 25.16 -2.17
CA THR A 293 -20.85 25.18 -2.90
C THR A 293 -19.91 24.10 -2.37
N PRO A 294 -19.31 23.26 -3.24
CA PRO A 294 -18.27 22.29 -2.85
C PRO A 294 -17.09 22.94 -2.15
N LEU A 295 -16.53 22.22 -1.18
CA LEU A 295 -15.41 22.66 -0.37
C LEU A 295 -14.10 22.46 -1.13
N ILE A 296 -13.26 23.48 -1.13
CA ILE A 296 -11.83 23.40 -1.50
C ILE A 296 -11.02 23.57 -0.22
N LEU A 297 -10.11 22.65 0.03
CA LEU A 297 -9.24 22.73 1.20
C LEU A 297 -8.08 23.72 0.97
N PRO A 298 -7.65 24.47 2.01
CA PRO A 298 -6.49 25.34 1.90
C PRO A 298 -5.22 24.53 1.56
N ASN A 299 -4.44 25.01 0.61
CA ASN A 299 -3.18 24.37 0.21
C ASN A 299 -2.06 24.44 1.28
N THR A 300 -2.30 25.17 2.36
CA THR A 300 -1.47 25.17 3.57
C THR A 300 -1.67 23.92 4.45
N THR A 301 -2.62 23.08 4.10
CA THR A 301 -2.85 21.77 4.75
C THR A 301 -2.34 20.64 3.87
N MET A 302 -1.88 19.52 4.47
CA MET A 302 -1.44 18.34 3.71
C MET A 302 -2.50 17.85 2.72
N MET A 303 -3.76 17.76 3.15
CA MET A 303 -4.87 17.35 2.28
C MET A 303 -5.11 18.35 1.15
N GLY A 304 -5.10 19.65 1.45
CA GLY A 304 -5.31 20.71 0.45
C GLY A 304 -4.20 20.72 -0.59
N ALA A 305 -2.94 20.63 -0.15
CA ALA A 305 -1.78 20.56 -1.04
C ALA A 305 -1.83 19.30 -1.94
N LEU A 306 -2.19 18.14 -1.38
CA LEU A 306 -2.34 16.90 -2.14
C LEU A 306 -3.40 17.04 -3.24
N PHE A 307 -4.61 17.53 -2.91
CA PHE A 307 -5.71 17.62 -3.89
C PHE A 307 -5.51 18.75 -4.90
N GLU A 308 -4.80 19.81 -4.53
CA GLU A 308 -4.35 20.82 -5.49
C GLU A 308 -3.34 20.21 -6.47
N PHE A 309 -2.32 19.48 -5.98
CA PHE A 309 -1.33 18.80 -6.83
C PHE A 309 -1.99 17.87 -7.83
N ILE A 310 -2.81 16.91 -7.39
CA ILE A 310 -3.43 15.92 -8.28
C ILE A 310 -4.44 16.53 -9.27
N SER A 311 -4.90 17.74 -9.07
CA SER A 311 -5.85 18.41 -9.97
C SER A 311 -5.20 19.47 -10.87
N SER A 312 -3.97 19.90 -10.59
CA SER A 312 -3.34 21.04 -11.27
C SER A 312 -1.95 20.79 -11.82
N VAL A 313 -1.26 19.71 -11.41
CA VAL A 313 0.07 19.38 -11.96
C VAL A 313 -0.02 19.16 -13.47
N GLU A 314 1.07 19.44 -14.17
CA GLU A 314 1.14 19.21 -15.62
C GLU A 314 0.92 17.71 -15.92
N PRO A 315 -0.07 17.34 -16.75
CA PRO A 315 -0.49 15.94 -16.95
C PRO A 315 0.64 14.96 -17.33
N LYS A 316 1.64 15.44 -18.07
CA LYS A 316 2.80 14.62 -18.46
C LYS A 316 3.74 14.25 -17.30
N HIS A 317 3.68 15.01 -16.20
CA HIS A 317 4.47 14.78 -14.98
C HIS A 317 3.66 14.14 -13.86
N PHE A 318 2.38 13.86 -14.12
CA PHE A 318 1.51 13.28 -13.12
C PHE A 318 1.90 11.82 -12.81
N GLN A 319 2.08 11.54 -11.56
CA GLN A 319 2.31 10.22 -11.00
C GLN A 319 1.58 10.09 -9.67
N PRO A 320 1.28 8.88 -9.21
CA PRO A 320 0.66 8.68 -7.90
C PRO A 320 1.47 9.35 -6.80
N MET A 321 0.77 9.97 -5.84
CA MET A 321 1.38 10.77 -4.78
C MET A 321 0.84 10.35 -3.41
N ALA A 322 1.76 10.06 -2.50
CA ALA A 322 1.49 9.97 -1.08
C ALA A 322 1.58 11.37 -0.42
N PRO A 323 0.83 11.64 0.66
CA PRO A 323 1.02 12.84 1.43
C PRO A 323 2.38 12.75 2.16
N ASN A 324 3.26 13.69 1.89
CA ASN A 324 4.57 13.82 2.53
C ASN A 324 4.64 15.12 3.31
#